data_7de2254cf3f0038bcb32e0debc87d932
#
_entry.id   7de2254cf3f0038bcb32e0debc87d932
#
_cell.length_a   1.000
_cell.length_b   1.000
_cell.length_c   1.000
_cell.angle_alpha   90.00
_cell.angle_beta   90.00
_cell.angle_gamma   90.00
#
_symmetry.space_group_name_H-M   'P 1'
#
loop_
_entity.id
_entity.type
_entity.pdbx_description
1 polymer ?
#
loop_
_entity_poly.entity_id
_entity_poly.type
_entity_poly.pdbx_seq_one_letter_code
_entity_poly.pdbx_strand_id
1 'polypeptide(L)'
;MIRFPFFPSWKKNCQECCPSRTDPVVLHAREREQFQEVLETFSSSRIEDRLVILDIFLATEEHLTLSGLGRIVEEKNPELADREFLRETMEMFCRYGFARKLEFEQQEPVYEHHHLGLHHDHFICTCCGAIQEFSNPDLERLQLAIARQFRFHPLQHKMEIYGLCASCMAQRESSLPLLQAANGERVRIVGISGGREMRSRLADMGLAVGDCLEVISNNPSGPCIVAVRGLRLAVNAGIAGRIMVTHSCRHVAAE
;
A
#
# COMPACT_ATOMS: atom_id res chain seq x y z
N MET A 1 7.13 -40.77 10.90
CA MET A 1 5.86 -40.25 11.45
C MET A 1 6.18 -39.52 12.75
N ILE A 2 6.45 -38.20 12.69
CA ILE A 2 6.86 -37.41 13.85
C ILE A 2 5.56 -36.93 14.52
N ARG A 3 5.30 -37.42 15.74
CA ARG A 3 4.20 -36.98 16.59
C ARG A 3 4.60 -35.63 17.23
N PHE A 4 3.98 -34.53 16.80
CA PHE A 4 4.05 -33.29 17.54
C PHE A 4 3.17 -33.35 18.78
N PRO A 5 3.61 -32.82 19.93
CA PRO A 5 2.82 -32.79 21.14
C PRO A 5 1.59 -31.90 20.97
N PHE A 6 0.51 -32.34 21.61
CA PHE A 6 -0.78 -31.67 21.69
C PHE A 6 -0.61 -30.22 22.17
N PHE A 7 -1.02 -29.23 21.35
CA PHE A 7 -1.09 -27.84 21.78
C PHE A 7 -2.22 -27.69 22.80
N PRO A 8 -1.96 -27.08 23.97
CA PRO A 8 -2.99 -26.77 24.93
C PRO A 8 -3.99 -25.79 24.31
N SER A 9 -5.26 -25.97 24.65
CA SER A 9 -6.38 -25.14 24.19
C SER A 9 -6.11 -23.65 24.47
N TRP A 10 -5.98 -22.85 23.42
CA TRP A 10 -5.92 -21.40 23.49
C TRP A 10 -7.29 -20.84 23.92
N LYS A 11 -7.63 -21.03 25.18
CA LYS A 11 -8.72 -20.36 25.88
C LYS A 11 -8.11 -19.48 26.97
N LYS A 12 -7.39 -18.45 26.61
CA LYS A 12 -7.23 -17.26 27.44
C LYS A 12 -7.29 -16.06 26.54
N ASN A 13 -8.27 -15.21 26.79
CA ASN A 13 -8.32 -13.84 26.28
C ASN A 13 -6.95 -13.22 26.52
N CYS A 14 -6.23 -12.89 25.45
CA CYS A 14 -4.98 -12.16 25.50
C CYS A 14 -5.26 -10.66 25.78
N GLN A 15 -6.15 -10.37 26.74
CA GLN A 15 -6.40 -9.00 27.21
C GLN A 15 -5.28 -8.46 28.11
N GLU A 16 -4.43 -9.36 28.64
CA GLU A 16 -3.35 -8.95 29.54
C GLU A 16 -2.02 -8.61 28.84
N CYS A 17 -1.84 -9.00 27.58
CA CYS A 17 -0.62 -8.69 26.83
C CYS A 17 -0.80 -7.65 25.70
N CYS A 18 -2.06 -7.20 25.45
CA CYS A 18 -2.31 -6.07 24.56
C CYS A 18 -2.51 -4.83 25.42
N PRO A 19 -1.64 -3.82 25.36
CA PRO A 19 -1.89 -2.57 26.07
C PRO A 19 -3.21 -1.98 25.58
N SER A 20 -4.13 -1.68 26.53
CA SER A 20 -5.27 -0.80 26.28
C SER A 20 -4.75 0.46 25.59
N ARG A 21 -5.51 1.03 24.65
CA ARG A 21 -5.17 2.27 23.92
C ARG A 21 -4.47 3.27 24.83
N THR A 22 -3.14 3.30 24.75
CA THR A 22 -2.31 4.26 25.47
C THR A 22 -2.45 5.59 24.72
N ASP A 23 -2.55 6.70 25.46
CA ASP A 23 -2.55 8.03 24.87
C ASP A 23 -1.33 8.16 23.94
N PRO A 24 -1.47 8.61 22.68
CA PRO A 24 -0.37 8.75 21.74
C PRO A 24 0.82 9.56 22.31
N VAL A 25 0.56 10.60 23.08
CA VAL A 25 1.59 11.44 23.71
C VAL A 25 2.45 10.62 24.68
N VAL A 26 1.83 9.76 25.47
CA VAL A 26 2.56 8.89 26.43
C VAL A 26 3.33 7.81 25.69
N LEU A 27 2.76 7.28 24.62
CA LEU A 27 3.40 6.27 23.79
C LEU A 27 4.66 6.83 23.12
N HIS A 28 4.57 7.98 22.48
CA HIS A 28 5.70 8.64 21.80
C HIS A 28 6.83 9.02 22.78
N ALA A 29 6.50 9.51 23.97
CA ALA A 29 7.49 9.80 24.99
C ALA A 29 8.30 8.55 25.38
N ARG A 30 7.61 7.42 25.55
CA ARG A 30 8.25 6.14 25.86
C ARG A 30 9.09 5.60 24.70
N GLU A 31 8.61 5.72 23.48
CA GLU A 31 9.35 5.32 22.28
C GLU A 31 10.64 6.15 22.14
N ARG A 32 10.56 7.45 22.44
CA ARG A 32 11.73 8.34 22.45
C ARG A 32 12.78 7.90 23.47
N GLU A 33 12.39 7.60 24.72
CA GLU A 33 13.30 7.11 25.77
C GLU A 33 13.96 5.79 25.35
N GLN A 34 13.19 4.85 24.83
CA GLN A 34 13.71 3.56 24.37
C GLN A 34 14.68 3.72 23.20
N PHE A 35 14.40 4.62 22.25
CA PHE A 35 15.31 4.86 21.15
C PHE A 35 16.61 5.52 21.61
N GLN A 36 16.55 6.43 22.57
CA GLN A 36 17.73 7.02 23.18
C GLN A 36 18.64 5.94 23.82
N GLU A 37 18.07 5.03 24.61
CA GLU A 37 18.81 3.91 25.20
C GLU A 37 19.49 3.03 24.14
N VAL A 38 18.81 2.78 23.02
CA VAL A 38 19.37 2.03 21.89
C VAL A 38 20.56 2.78 21.30
N LEU A 39 20.43 4.08 21.02
CA LEU A 39 21.50 4.90 20.45
C LEU A 39 22.73 4.96 21.35
N GLU A 40 22.54 5.10 22.66
CA GLU A 40 23.61 5.11 23.67
C GLU A 40 24.30 3.74 23.75
N THR A 41 23.53 2.66 23.78
CA THR A 41 24.03 1.27 23.84
C THR A 41 24.94 0.94 22.65
N PHE A 42 24.58 1.40 21.46
CA PHE A 42 25.35 1.13 20.24
C PHE A 42 26.36 2.25 19.90
N SER A 43 26.62 3.17 20.83
CA SER A 43 27.58 4.29 20.67
C SER A 43 27.33 5.05 19.35
N SER A 44 26.08 5.32 19.04
CA SER A 44 25.70 6.01 17.81
C SER A 44 26.17 7.47 17.82
N SER A 45 26.53 7.99 16.66
CA SER A 45 26.83 9.41 16.49
C SER A 45 25.57 10.24 16.36
N ARG A 46 25.66 11.53 16.72
CA ARG A 46 24.58 12.52 16.52
C ARG A 46 23.26 12.11 17.19
N ILE A 47 23.32 11.64 18.45
CA ILE A 47 22.15 11.11 19.18
C ILE A 47 21.03 12.16 19.24
N GLU A 48 21.34 13.38 19.67
CA GLU A 48 20.34 14.45 19.81
C GLU A 48 19.66 14.79 18.47
N ASP A 49 20.43 14.86 17.39
CA ASP A 49 19.91 15.12 16.05
C ASP A 49 18.94 14.02 15.61
N ARG A 50 19.27 12.76 15.88
CA ARG A 50 18.40 11.61 15.55
C ARG A 50 17.14 11.61 16.41
N LEU A 51 17.19 12.04 17.66
CA LEU A 51 16.03 12.20 18.52
C LEU A 51 15.11 13.31 18.02
N VAL A 52 15.65 14.43 17.52
CA VAL A 52 14.86 15.49 16.88
C VAL A 52 14.13 14.95 15.64
N ILE A 53 14.81 14.15 14.80
CA ILE A 53 14.17 13.54 13.64
C ILE A 53 13.08 12.55 14.08
N LEU A 54 13.30 11.77 15.15
CA LEU A 54 12.28 10.89 15.70
C LEU A 54 11.05 11.67 16.17
N ASP A 55 11.24 12.75 16.92
CA ASP A 55 10.14 13.59 17.41
C ASP A 55 9.32 14.18 16.25
N ILE A 56 9.97 14.60 15.15
CA ILE A 56 9.31 15.07 13.95
C ILE A 56 8.53 13.93 13.28
N PHE A 57 9.13 12.77 13.17
CA PHE A 57 8.50 11.59 12.57
C PHE A 57 7.28 11.14 13.36
N LEU A 58 7.41 10.98 14.69
CA LEU A 58 6.31 10.58 15.57
C LEU A 58 5.16 11.59 15.63
N ALA A 59 5.45 12.89 15.46
CA ALA A 59 4.42 13.92 15.40
C ALA A 59 3.62 13.93 14.09
N THR A 60 4.05 13.17 13.09
CA THR A 60 3.39 13.10 11.78
C THR A 60 2.67 11.77 11.67
N GLU A 61 1.35 11.78 11.78
CA GLU A 61 0.53 10.55 11.74
C GLU A 61 0.36 9.96 10.32
N GLU A 62 0.90 10.64 9.29
CA GLU A 62 0.81 10.22 7.91
C GLU A 62 2.01 9.37 7.49
N HIS A 63 1.80 8.52 6.49
CA HIS A 63 2.89 7.81 5.83
C HIS A 63 3.83 8.80 5.14
N LEU A 64 5.10 8.81 5.51
CA LEU A 64 6.08 9.75 4.99
C LEU A 64 7.06 9.09 4.02
N THR A 65 7.23 9.68 2.84
CA THR A 65 8.41 9.39 2.01
C THR A 65 9.65 10.06 2.60
N LEU A 66 10.83 9.57 2.21
CA LEU A 66 12.08 10.24 2.63
C LEU A 66 12.13 11.70 2.17
N SER A 67 11.61 11.98 0.97
CA SER A 67 11.50 13.33 0.43
C SER A 67 10.49 14.19 1.20
N GLY A 68 9.39 13.59 1.68
CA GLY A 68 8.40 14.25 2.53
C GLY A 68 8.96 14.63 3.89
N LEU A 69 9.63 13.66 4.55
CA LEU A 69 10.33 13.92 5.81
C LEU A 69 11.39 15.01 5.66
N GLY A 70 12.17 14.98 4.57
CA GLY A 70 13.20 15.99 4.29
C GLY A 70 12.64 17.41 4.26
N ARG A 71 11.49 17.62 3.61
CA ARG A 71 10.80 18.94 3.58
C ARG A 71 10.38 19.40 4.97
N ILE A 72 9.80 18.52 5.78
CA ILE A 72 9.38 18.86 7.14
C ILE A 72 10.59 19.21 8.04
N VAL A 73 11.67 18.44 7.89
CA VAL A 73 12.91 18.70 8.63
C VAL A 73 13.54 20.01 8.17
N GLU A 74 13.59 20.30 6.87
CA GLU A 74 14.12 21.56 6.33
C GLU A 74 13.35 22.79 6.86
N GLU A 75 12.04 22.68 7.03
CA GLU A 75 11.20 23.75 7.59
C GLU A 75 11.44 23.98 9.10
N LYS A 76 11.68 22.92 9.87
CA LYS A 76 11.80 22.98 11.34
C LYS A 76 13.24 23.10 11.82
N ASN A 77 14.16 22.36 11.21
CA ASN A 77 15.57 22.25 11.59
C ASN A 77 16.44 22.11 10.32
N PRO A 78 16.69 23.21 9.58
CA PRO A 78 17.38 23.17 8.28
C PRO A 78 18.76 22.50 8.32
N GLU A 79 19.47 22.60 9.45
CA GLU A 79 20.78 22.00 9.66
C GLU A 79 20.76 20.46 9.70
N LEU A 80 19.57 19.87 9.88
CA LEU A 80 19.39 18.41 9.90
C LEU A 80 18.85 17.86 8.56
N ALA A 81 18.58 18.70 7.57
CA ALA A 81 17.93 18.33 6.32
C ALA A 81 18.87 17.63 5.31
N ASP A 82 20.01 17.12 5.75
CA ASP A 82 20.88 16.32 4.91
C ASP A 82 20.23 14.98 4.56
N ARG A 83 20.06 14.74 3.26
CA ARG A 83 19.32 13.57 2.74
C ARG A 83 19.94 12.24 3.15
N GLU A 84 21.26 12.15 3.17
CA GLU A 84 21.96 10.93 3.54
C GLU A 84 21.79 10.64 5.03
N PHE A 85 21.93 11.67 5.87
CA PHE A 85 21.70 11.56 7.30
C PHE A 85 20.26 11.16 7.64
N LEU A 86 19.27 11.73 6.93
CA LEU A 86 17.87 11.34 7.07
C LEU A 86 17.66 9.87 6.67
N ARG A 87 18.25 9.44 5.55
CA ARG A 87 18.16 8.05 5.08
C ARG A 87 18.73 7.08 6.11
N GLU A 88 19.95 7.35 6.60
CA GLU A 88 20.60 6.52 7.62
C GLU A 88 19.78 6.47 8.93
N THR A 89 19.19 7.60 9.33
CA THR A 89 18.36 7.68 10.53
C THR A 89 17.08 6.86 10.38
N MET A 90 16.41 6.94 9.24
CA MET A 90 15.21 6.13 8.96
C MET A 90 15.52 4.64 8.84
N GLU A 91 16.66 4.28 8.26
CA GLU A 91 17.13 2.88 8.24
C GLU A 91 17.39 2.37 9.67
N MET A 92 17.90 3.22 10.56
CA MET A 92 18.11 2.90 11.96
C MET A 92 16.77 2.73 12.69
N PHE A 93 15.78 3.60 12.45
CA PHE A 93 14.42 3.41 12.99
C PHE A 93 13.82 2.08 12.56
N CYS A 94 13.95 1.71 11.28
CA CYS A 94 13.48 0.43 10.78
C CYS A 94 14.23 -0.76 11.42
N ARG A 95 15.55 -0.66 11.54
CA ARG A 95 16.39 -1.72 12.10
C ARG A 95 16.04 -2.03 13.55
N TYR A 96 15.73 -1.02 14.34
CA TYR A 96 15.41 -1.16 15.76
C TYR A 96 13.90 -1.22 16.06
N GLY A 97 13.06 -1.24 15.02
CA GLY A 97 11.62 -1.48 15.15
C GLY A 97 10.79 -0.28 15.58
N PHE A 98 11.29 0.95 15.39
CA PHE A 98 10.55 2.21 15.62
C PHE A 98 9.78 2.67 14.38
N ALA A 99 10.19 2.21 13.20
CA ALA A 99 9.50 2.46 11.95
C ALA A 99 9.39 1.18 11.12
N ARG A 100 8.45 1.18 10.18
CA ARG A 100 8.37 0.21 9.09
C ARG A 100 8.51 0.94 7.77
N LYS A 101 9.29 0.33 6.86
CA LYS A 101 9.37 0.75 5.47
C LYS A 101 8.36 -0.05 4.66
N LEU A 102 7.47 0.63 3.97
CA LEU A 102 6.48 0.04 3.09
C LEU A 102 6.83 0.38 1.64
N GLU A 103 6.78 -0.63 0.78
CA GLU A 103 7.03 -0.50 -0.65
C GLU A 103 5.75 -0.88 -1.38
N PHE A 104 5.05 0.11 -1.91
CA PHE A 104 3.85 -0.10 -2.71
C PHE A 104 4.23 -0.06 -4.20
N GLU A 105 3.47 -0.80 -5.02
CA GLU A 105 3.72 -0.83 -6.45
C GLU A 105 3.69 0.58 -7.06
N GLN A 106 4.74 0.91 -7.84
CA GLN A 106 4.89 2.16 -8.59
C GLN A 106 4.92 3.45 -7.73
N GLN A 107 5.22 3.35 -6.46
CA GLN A 107 5.33 4.49 -5.56
C GLN A 107 6.73 4.56 -4.91
N GLU A 108 7.12 5.77 -4.46
CA GLU A 108 8.29 5.93 -3.60
C GLU A 108 8.03 5.21 -2.27
N PRO A 109 9.01 4.50 -1.70
CA PRO A 109 8.86 3.88 -0.40
C PRO A 109 8.42 4.88 0.66
N VAL A 110 7.48 4.47 1.51
CA VAL A 110 7.01 5.26 2.63
C VAL A 110 7.39 4.62 3.96
N TYR A 111 7.44 5.43 4.98
CA TYR A 111 7.72 5.01 6.33
C TYR A 111 6.51 5.29 7.21
N GLU A 112 6.16 4.33 8.05
CA GLU A 112 5.12 4.45 9.07
C GLU A 112 5.68 4.18 10.47
N HIS A 113 5.01 4.67 11.49
CA HIS A 113 5.33 4.33 12.87
C HIS A 113 5.07 2.85 13.12
N HIS A 114 5.92 2.23 13.90
CA HIS A 114 5.70 0.86 14.34
C HIS A 114 5.25 0.84 15.81
N HIS A 115 3.98 1.11 16.03
CA HIS A 115 3.40 1.01 17.37
C HIS A 115 3.24 -0.46 17.77
N LEU A 116 3.90 -0.84 18.87
CA LEU A 116 3.84 -2.21 19.37
C LEU A 116 2.41 -2.56 19.82
N GLY A 117 1.89 -3.67 19.28
CA GLY A 117 0.57 -4.18 19.62
C GLY A 117 -0.60 -3.58 18.83
N LEU A 118 -0.36 -2.65 17.93
CA LEU A 118 -1.35 -2.13 16.99
C LEU A 118 -1.09 -2.74 15.61
N HIS A 119 -2.11 -3.39 15.04
CA HIS A 119 -2.09 -3.90 13.69
C HIS A 119 -3.13 -3.16 12.86
N HIS A 120 -2.75 -2.77 11.66
CA HIS A 120 -3.63 -2.19 10.65
C HIS A 120 -3.24 -2.68 9.26
N ASP A 121 -4.20 -2.67 8.38
CA ASP A 121 -4.09 -2.98 6.96
C ASP A 121 -4.32 -1.71 6.13
N HIS A 122 -4.03 -1.74 4.84
CA HIS A 122 -4.02 -0.55 4.00
C HIS A 122 -4.96 -0.64 2.81
N PHE A 123 -5.75 0.42 2.56
CA PHE A 123 -6.31 0.74 1.25
C PHE A 123 -5.35 1.70 0.54
N ILE A 124 -4.97 1.39 -0.71
CA ILE A 124 -4.01 2.16 -1.49
C ILE A 124 -4.67 2.62 -2.78
N CYS A 125 -4.76 3.95 -2.96
CA CYS A 125 -5.31 4.51 -4.18
C CYS A 125 -4.26 4.50 -5.30
N THR A 126 -4.49 3.74 -6.36
CA THR A 126 -3.59 3.65 -7.52
C THR A 126 -3.58 4.89 -8.40
N CYS A 127 -4.50 5.85 -8.16
CA CYS A 127 -4.60 7.10 -8.91
C CYS A 127 -3.84 8.26 -8.23
N CYS A 128 -4.10 8.53 -6.95
CA CYS A 128 -3.50 9.66 -6.23
C CYS A 128 -2.46 9.25 -5.18
N GLY A 129 -2.23 7.94 -4.98
CA GLY A 129 -1.29 7.44 -3.99
C GLY A 129 -1.79 7.52 -2.54
N ALA A 130 -3.00 8.01 -2.29
CA ALA A 130 -3.54 8.09 -0.93
C ALA A 130 -3.59 6.72 -0.27
N ILE A 131 -3.11 6.64 0.96
CA ILE A 131 -3.11 5.45 1.80
C ILE A 131 -4.10 5.71 2.93
N GLN A 132 -4.98 4.74 3.19
CA GLN A 132 -5.93 4.77 4.29
C GLN A 132 -5.79 3.49 5.10
N GLU A 133 -5.49 3.64 6.39
CA GLU A 133 -5.42 2.53 7.33
C GLU A 133 -6.80 2.05 7.76
N PHE A 134 -6.91 0.76 8.01
CA PHE A 134 -8.07 0.18 8.63
C PHE A 134 -7.69 -1.02 9.51
N SER A 135 -8.53 -1.32 10.49
CA SER A 135 -8.45 -2.53 11.31
C SER A 135 -9.83 -3.15 11.40
N ASN A 136 -9.93 -4.45 11.16
CA ASN A 136 -11.19 -5.16 11.20
C ASN A 136 -11.06 -6.48 11.99
N PRO A 137 -11.59 -6.56 13.22
CA PRO A 137 -11.49 -7.76 14.06
C PRO A 137 -12.13 -9.01 13.45
N ASP A 138 -13.13 -8.87 12.57
CA ASP A 138 -13.77 -10.01 11.91
C ASP A 138 -12.84 -10.61 10.86
N LEU A 139 -12.11 -9.76 10.14
CA LEU A 139 -11.11 -10.16 9.17
C LEU A 139 -9.96 -10.91 9.86
N GLU A 140 -9.46 -10.40 10.98
CA GLU A 140 -8.45 -11.06 11.81
C GLU A 140 -8.91 -12.46 12.24
N ARG A 141 -10.15 -12.57 12.72
CA ARG A 141 -10.73 -13.86 13.12
C ARG A 141 -10.83 -14.83 11.95
N LEU A 142 -11.21 -14.34 10.76
CA LEU A 142 -11.32 -15.17 9.57
C LEU A 142 -9.93 -15.71 9.13
N GLN A 143 -8.92 -14.86 9.10
CA GLN A 143 -7.55 -15.27 8.76
C GLN A 143 -7.03 -16.33 9.71
N LEU A 144 -7.22 -16.14 11.03
CA LEU A 144 -6.86 -17.14 12.03
C LEU A 144 -7.64 -18.47 11.87
N ALA A 145 -8.91 -18.39 11.51
CA ALA A 145 -9.72 -19.60 11.26
C ALA A 145 -9.19 -20.38 10.05
N ILE A 146 -8.86 -19.68 8.96
CA ILE A 146 -8.26 -20.28 7.76
C ILE A 146 -6.89 -20.90 8.11
N ALA A 147 -6.02 -20.19 8.81
CA ALA A 147 -4.72 -20.70 9.21
C ALA A 147 -4.82 -22.02 10.02
N ARG A 148 -5.80 -22.11 10.92
CA ARG A 148 -6.08 -23.34 11.69
C ARG A 148 -6.50 -24.51 10.79
N GLN A 149 -7.33 -24.27 9.77
CA GLN A 149 -7.72 -25.31 8.81
C GLN A 149 -6.50 -25.91 8.10
N PHE A 150 -5.52 -25.06 7.76
CA PHE A 150 -4.28 -25.47 7.13
C PHE A 150 -3.19 -25.91 8.14
N ARG A 151 -3.50 -26.00 9.43
CA ARG A 151 -2.54 -26.30 10.51
C ARG A 151 -1.32 -25.36 10.50
N PHE A 152 -1.54 -24.11 10.13
CA PHE A 152 -0.53 -23.08 10.06
C PHE A 152 -0.61 -22.17 11.29
N HIS A 153 0.54 -21.81 11.85
CA HIS A 153 0.62 -20.85 12.96
C HIS A 153 1.12 -19.51 12.42
N PRO A 154 0.24 -18.54 12.18
CA PRO A 154 0.64 -17.23 11.67
C PRO A 154 1.39 -16.47 12.77
N LEU A 155 2.49 -15.82 12.40
CA LEU A 155 3.26 -14.93 13.26
C LEU A 155 2.89 -13.48 13.01
N GLN A 156 2.66 -13.14 11.75
CA GLN A 156 2.21 -11.82 11.29
C GLN A 156 1.49 -11.98 9.95
N HIS A 157 0.71 -10.98 9.59
CA HIS A 157 0.17 -10.85 8.23
C HIS A 157 0.29 -9.41 7.77
N LYS A 158 0.07 -9.18 6.50
CA LYS A 158 0.00 -7.88 5.86
C LYS A 158 -1.07 -7.96 4.79
N MET A 159 -1.99 -7.00 4.79
CA MET A 159 -3.00 -6.89 3.74
C MET A 159 -2.95 -5.50 3.11
N GLU A 160 -2.92 -5.48 1.79
CA GLU A 160 -2.99 -4.28 0.97
C GLU A 160 -4.12 -4.45 -0.03
N ILE A 161 -5.02 -3.48 -0.07
CA ILE A 161 -6.13 -3.45 -1.03
C ILE A 161 -5.92 -2.26 -1.95
N TYR A 162 -5.61 -2.55 -3.21
CA TYR A 162 -5.40 -1.55 -4.24
C TYR A 162 -6.70 -1.20 -4.94
N GLY A 163 -6.96 0.11 -5.14
CA GLY A 163 -8.18 0.56 -5.77
C GLY A 163 -8.20 2.06 -6.03
N LEU A 164 -9.38 2.64 -6.14
CA LEU A 164 -9.58 4.09 -6.30
C LEU A 164 -10.29 4.63 -5.06
N CYS A 165 -9.76 5.68 -4.46
CA CYS A 165 -10.41 6.34 -3.34
C CYS A 165 -11.69 7.07 -3.78
N ALA A 166 -12.56 7.42 -2.83
CA ALA A 166 -13.84 8.05 -3.10
C ALA A 166 -13.72 9.36 -3.90
N SER A 167 -12.71 10.18 -3.60
CA SER A 167 -12.47 11.43 -4.34
C SER A 167 -12.04 11.19 -5.78
N CYS A 168 -11.14 10.23 -6.03
CA CYS A 168 -10.75 9.87 -7.39
C CYS A 168 -11.91 9.25 -8.17
N MET A 169 -12.76 8.45 -7.52
CA MET A 169 -13.97 7.91 -8.14
C MET A 169 -14.98 8.99 -8.46
N ALA A 170 -15.19 9.97 -7.59
CA ALA A 170 -16.15 11.07 -7.81
C ALA A 170 -15.71 12.02 -8.92
N GLN A 171 -14.42 12.22 -9.11
CA GLN A 171 -13.85 13.07 -10.16
C GLN A 171 -13.75 12.36 -11.52
N ARG A 172 -14.00 11.06 -11.55
CA ARG A 172 -13.85 10.25 -12.74
C ARG A 172 -15.00 10.45 -13.71
N GLU A 173 -14.69 10.69 -14.99
CA GLU A 173 -15.68 10.74 -16.05
C GLU A 173 -16.37 9.37 -16.22
N SER A 174 -17.62 9.38 -16.67
CA SER A 174 -18.40 8.16 -16.93
C SER A 174 -17.77 7.25 -18.00
N SER A 175 -16.98 7.83 -18.89
CA SER A 175 -16.13 7.12 -19.84
C SER A 175 -14.80 7.87 -20.00
N LEU A 176 -13.69 7.13 -20.09
CA LEU A 176 -12.35 7.68 -20.23
C LEU A 176 -11.55 6.85 -21.25
N PRO A 177 -10.48 7.42 -21.82
CA PRO A 177 -9.56 6.65 -22.63
C PRO A 177 -8.94 5.49 -21.83
N LEU A 178 -8.77 4.32 -22.47
CA LEU A 178 -8.13 3.15 -21.83
C LEU A 178 -6.75 3.49 -21.23
N LEU A 179 -6.05 4.44 -21.85
CA LEU A 179 -4.75 4.94 -21.36
C LEU A 179 -4.83 5.59 -19.95
N GLN A 180 -6.00 5.98 -19.49
CA GLN A 180 -6.22 6.59 -18.17
C GLN A 180 -6.83 5.60 -17.16
N ALA A 181 -7.05 4.35 -17.56
CA ALA A 181 -7.51 3.32 -16.66
C ALA A 181 -6.36 2.87 -15.73
N ALA A 182 -6.67 2.58 -14.48
CA ALA A 182 -5.69 2.17 -13.48
C ALA A 182 -5.24 0.71 -13.67
N ASN A 183 -4.04 0.38 -13.20
CA ASN A 183 -3.59 -1.01 -13.14
C ASN A 183 -4.52 -1.83 -12.23
N GLY A 184 -4.81 -3.07 -12.63
CA GLY A 184 -5.75 -3.95 -11.95
C GLY A 184 -7.23 -3.61 -12.18
N GLU A 185 -7.53 -2.53 -12.91
CA GLU A 185 -8.89 -2.11 -13.15
C GLU A 185 -9.59 -2.98 -14.19
N ARG A 186 -10.84 -3.37 -13.89
CA ARG A 186 -11.73 -3.99 -14.86
C ARG A 186 -12.61 -2.94 -15.51
N VAL A 187 -12.51 -2.84 -16.81
CA VAL A 187 -13.22 -1.83 -17.62
C VAL A 187 -13.97 -2.49 -18.77
N ARG A 188 -15.03 -1.83 -19.25
CA ARG A 188 -15.78 -2.23 -20.43
C ARG A 188 -15.54 -1.23 -21.56
N ILE A 189 -15.26 -1.71 -22.75
CA ILE A 189 -15.17 -0.86 -23.95
C ILE A 189 -16.57 -0.33 -24.29
N VAL A 190 -16.73 1.00 -24.27
CA VAL A 190 -17.97 1.69 -24.62
C VAL A 190 -17.89 2.42 -25.94
N GLY A 191 -16.68 2.67 -26.45
CA GLY A 191 -16.49 3.34 -27.72
C GLY A 191 -15.10 3.16 -28.30
N ILE A 192 -14.97 3.31 -29.59
CA ILE A 192 -13.70 3.30 -30.32
C ILE A 192 -13.70 4.48 -31.28
N SER A 193 -12.76 5.38 -31.10
CA SER A 193 -12.52 6.53 -31.98
C SER A 193 -11.57 6.17 -33.12
N GLY A 194 -11.78 6.69 -34.35
CA GLY A 194 -10.84 6.50 -35.47
C GLY A 194 -11.36 5.75 -36.70
N GLY A 195 -12.66 5.75 -36.91
CA GLY A 195 -13.26 5.27 -38.17
C GLY A 195 -13.29 3.73 -38.32
N ARG A 196 -13.63 3.28 -39.55
CA ARG A 196 -13.85 1.84 -39.85
C ARG A 196 -12.53 1.05 -39.75
N GLU A 197 -11.45 1.59 -40.26
CA GLU A 197 -10.14 0.92 -40.28
C GLU A 197 -9.65 0.62 -38.86
N MET A 198 -9.74 1.58 -37.94
CA MET A 198 -9.32 1.38 -36.54
C MET A 198 -10.17 0.30 -35.87
N ARG A 199 -11.49 0.32 -36.09
CA ARG A 199 -12.39 -0.71 -35.54
C ARG A 199 -12.07 -2.09 -36.07
N SER A 200 -11.75 -2.20 -37.40
CA SER A 200 -11.33 -3.47 -37.99
C SER A 200 -10.04 -3.98 -37.36
N ARG A 201 -9.01 -3.13 -37.23
CA ARG A 201 -7.74 -3.52 -36.57
C ARG A 201 -7.94 -4.01 -35.15
N LEU A 202 -8.78 -3.33 -34.37
CA LEU A 202 -9.07 -3.74 -33.00
C LEU A 202 -9.86 -5.06 -32.97
N ALA A 203 -10.80 -5.25 -33.86
CA ALA A 203 -11.53 -6.51 -34.00
C ALA A 203 -10.61 -7.67 -34.36
N ASP A 204 -9.63 -7.45 -35.26
CA ASP A 204 -8.61 -8.45 -35.61
C ASP A 204 -7.71 -8.80 -34.41
N MET A 205 -7.51 -7.85 -33.50
CA MET A 205 -6.84 -8.05 -32.21
C MET A 205 -7.74 -8.69 -31.15
N GLY A 206 -9.01 -8.92 -31.46
CA GLY A 206 -9.98 -9.48 -30.52
C GLY A 206 -10.61 -8.47 -29.56
N LEU A 207 -10.56 -7.17 -29.88
CA LEU A 207 -11.14 -6.09 -29.07
C LEU A 207 -12.36 -5.48 -29.76
N ALA A 208 -13.51 -5.50 -29.09
CA ALA A 208 -14.75 -4.95 -29.60
C ALA A 208 -15.50 -4.13 -28.53
N VAL A 209 -16.37 -3.24 -28.96
CA VAL A 209 -17.28 -2.52 -28.06
C VAL A 209 -18.13 -3.54 -27.30
N GLY A 210 -18.21 -3.38 -25.99
CA GLY A 210 -18.90 -4.30 -25.07
C GLY A 210 -17.96 -5.29 -24.37
N ASP A 211 -16.73 -5.50 -24.86
CA ASP A 211 -15.76 -6.38 -24.20
C ASP A 211 -15.35 -5.84 -22.83
N CYS A 212 -15.21 -6.75 -21.87
CA CYS A 212 -14.63 -6.47 -20.57
C CYS A 212 -13.13 -6.78 -20.61
N LEU A 213 -12.34 -5.84 -20.15
CA LEU A 213 -10.88 -5.91 -20.07
C LEU A 213 -10.45 -5.81 -18.63
N GLU A 214 -9.33 -6.45 -18.30
CA GLU A 214 -8.57 -6.16 -17.09
C GLU A 214 -7.27 -5.46 -17.50
N VAL A 215 -7.00 -4.30 -16.92
CA VAL A 215 -5.77 -3.54 -17.19
C VAL A 215 -4.65 -4.15 -16.36
N ILE A 216 -3.76 -4.87 -16.99
CA ILE A 216 -2.63 -5.53 -16.30
C ILE A 216 -1.51 -4.51 -16.02
N SER A 217 -1.21 -3.68 -17.00
CA SER A 217 -0.18 -2.64 -16.87
C SER A 217 -0.46 -1.50 -17.82
N ASN A 218 -0.49 -0.31 -17.27
CA ASN A 218 -0.65 0.93 -18.02
C ASN A 218 0.51 1.86 -17.70
N ASN A 219 1.61 1.70 -18.44
CA ASN A 219 2.81 2.50 -18.25
C ASN A 219 2.84 3.64 -19.28
N PRO A 220 2.96 4.91 -18.86
CA PRO A 220 3.04 6.05 -19.78
C PRO A 220 4.16 5.96 -20.84
N SER A 221 5.24 5.24 -20.52
CA SER A 221 6.41 5.06 -21.39
C SER A 221 6.36 3.76 -22.22
N GLY A 222 5.28 3.00 -22.15
CA GLY A 222 5.16 1.70 -22.81
C GLY A 222 3.76 1.40 -23.35
N PRO A 223 3.54 0.18 -23.85
CA PRO A 223 2.22 -0.25 -24.25
C PRO A 223 1.32 -0.48 -23.02
N CYS A 224 0.02 -0.22 -23.17
CA CYS A 224 -0.99 -0.69 -22.23
C CYS A 224 -1.20 -2.20 -22.41
N ILE A 225 -0.98 -2.99 -21.36
CA ILE A 225 -1.21 -4.43 -21.37
C ILE A 225 -2.60 -4.70 -20.77
N VAL A 226 -3.45 -5.34 -21.53
CA VAL A 226 -4.80 -5.71 -21.09
C VAL A 226 -5.01 -7.20 -21.17
N ALA A 227 -5.82 -7.75 -20.28
CA ALA A 227 -6.32 -9.12 -20.41
C ALA A 227 -7.78 -9.09 -20.92
N VAL A 228 -8.05 -9.90 -21.93
CA VAL A 228 -9.40 -10.12 -22.48
C VAL A 228 -9.56 -11.60 -22.80
N ARG A 229 -10.66 -12.22 -22.35
CA ARG A 229 -10.95 -13.65 -22.62
C ARG A 229 -9.78 -14.60 -22.33
N GLY A 230 -8.99 -14.30 -21.27
CA GLY A 230 -7.83 -15.12 -20.87
C GLY A 230 -6.54 -14.86 -21.66
N LEU A 231 -6.55 -13.95 -22.63
CA LEU A 231 -5.36 -13.57 -23.42
C LEU A 231 -4.84 -12.20 -22.97
N ARG A 232 -3.51 -12.02 -22.97
CA ARG A 232 -2.87 -10.73 -22.77
C ARG A 232 -2.57 -10.08 -24.10
N LEU A 233 -2.98 -8.82 -24.26
CA LEU A 233 -2.76 -8.02 -25.46
C LEU A 233 -1.98 -6.76 -25.10
N ALA A 234 -0.97 -6.44 -25.90
CA ALA A 234 -0.23 -5.18 -25.82
C ALA A 234 -0.87 -4.17 -26.77
N VAL A 235 -1.41 -3.10 -26.23
CA VAL A 235 -2.04 -2.01 -26.98
C VAL A 235 -1.13 -0.79 -26.88
N ASN A 236 -0.63 -0.28 -28.01
CA ASN A 236 0.21 0.92 -27.97
C ASN A 236 -0.59 2.15 -27.49
N ALA A 237 0.10 3.15 -26.93
CA ALA A 237 -0.52 4.33 -26.33
C ALA A 237 -1.45 5.08 -27.30
N GLY A 238 -1.08 5.18 -28.59
CA GLY A 238 -1.91 5.85 -29.59
C GLY A 238 -3.23 5.13 -29.89
N ILE A 239 -3.26 3.82 -29.77
CA ILE A 239 -4.49 3.01 -29.89
C ILE A 239 -5.27 3.02 -28.58
N ALA A 240 -4.59 2.85 -27.43
CA ALA A 240 -5.23 2.87 -26.12
C ALA A 240 -5.94 4.21 -25.83
N GLY A 241 -5.37 5.35 -26.27
CA GLY A 241 -6.01 6.65 -26.18
C GLY A 241 -7.29 6.81 -27.02
N ARG A 242 -7.57 5.90 -27.97
CA ARG A 242 -8.76 5.91 -28.83
C ARG A 242 -9.83 4.93 -28.40
N ILE A 243 -9.57 4.08 -27.43
CA ILE A 243 -10.52 3.13 -26.83
C ILE A 243 -11.14 3.79 -25.62
N MET A 244 -12.44 4.11 -25.69
CA MET A 244 -13.19 4.66 -24.57
C MET A 244 -13.73 3.53 -23.72
N VAL A 245 -13.48 3.60 -22.42
CA VAL A 245 -13.88 2.57 -21.45
C VAL A 245 -14.64 3.18 -20.29
N THR A 246 -15.47 2.37 -19.66
CA THR A 246 -16.14 2.68 -18.39
C THR A 246 -15.76 1.64 -17.36
N HIS A 247 -15.73 2.04 -16.09
CA HIS A 247 -15.49 1.12 -15.00
C HIS A 247 -16.56 0.01 -14.95
N SER A 248 -16.16 -1.22 -14.83
CA SER A 248 -17.04 -2.38 -14.73
C SER A 248 -16.92 -3.04 -13.37
N CYS A 249 -17.66 -2.53 -12.38
CA CYS A 249 -17.77 -3.16 -11.07
C CYS A 249 -18.64 -4.43 -11.14
N ARG A 250 -18.06 -5.53 -11.54
CA ARG A 250 -18.48 -6.84 -11.04
C ARG A 250 -17.23 -7.49 -10.45
N HIS A 251 -16.99 -7.23 -9.17
CA HIS A 251 -16.32 -8.24 -8.39
C HIS A 251 -17.24 -9.45 -8.45
N VAL A 252 -16.88 -10.44 -9.27
CA VAL A 252 -17.51 -11.74 -9.19
C VAL A 252 -17.16 -12.24 -7.80
N ALA A 253 -18.12 -12.18 -6.88
CA ALA A 253 -18.05 -13.04 -5.71
C ALA A 253 -17.85 -14.44 -6.29
N ALA A 254 -16.74 -15.08 -5.96
CA ALA A 254 -16.54 -16.48 -6.26
C ALA A 254 -17.70 -17.23 -5.59
N GLU A 255 -18.55 -17.87 -6.42
CA GLU A 255 -19.51 -18.86 -5.98
C GLU A 255 -18.77 -20.05 -5.35
#